data_c3d825ecef4aff874fb046c6ab8e38f5
#
_entry.id   c3d825ecef4aff874fb046c6ab8e38f5
#
_cell.length_a   1.000
_cell.length_b   1.000
_cell.length_c   1.000
_cell.angle_alpha   90.00
_cell.angle_beta   90.00
_cell.angle_gamma   90.00
#
_symmetry.space_group_name_H-M   'P 1'
#
loop_
_entity.id
_entity.type
_entity.pdbx_description
1 polymer ?
#
loop_
_entity_poly.entity_id
_entity_poly.type
_entity_poly.pdbx_seq_one_letter_code
_entity_poly.pdbx_strand_id
1 'polypeptide(L)'
;MTFEELNLNTPILNALSDIEYQNPTPIQEKSFPIIMSGKDMVGIAQTGTGKTIAYLLPLLRQFKFSEHKHPRILIVVPTRELVLQVIGEIEKLTKYMNVRFLGVYGGTNINTQKQKVYDGVDLLVATPGRLADLALSGVLRLKSVQKIVIDEVDEMLNLGFRGQIISLLETLPPKRQNLLFSATLSADVEKLIDGYFYNPQKLEISIHGTPLERIVQRGYHVPNFNTKINLLELLLSSHEELTRVLVFVDNKKLADLLKTKIGHTFPDQVGAIHSNKSQNQRINALKRFEEGTNRVLIATDIIARGLDITDVSHVINFDIPSVPGDYIHRIGRTGRADKDGIAISFFCEPELEYQMEIENLMKISIPILPLPENLIISKVLTEDEKNALFSKDYLEKVPIKENKGAFHEKKDKNKKVNLGGPRKRNPKYEKPKRRFKR
;
A
#
# COMPACT_ATOMS: atom_id res chain seq x y z
N MET A 1 -19.04 -12.22 -21.90
CA MET A 1 -18.94 -10.97 -22.70
C MET A 1 -17.54 -10.83 -23.26
N THR A 2 -17.37 -10.43 -24.53
CA THR A 2 -16.07 -10.15 -25.12
C THR A 2 -15.80 -8.64 -25.11
N PHE A 3 -14.55 -8.22 -25.35
CA PHE A 3 -14.23 -6.77 -25.47
C PHE A 3 -14.91 -6.09 -26.65
N GLU A 4 -15.26 -6.83 -27.71
CA GLU A 4 -16.02 -6.33 -28.86
C GLU A 4 -17.42 -5.86 -28.46
N GLU A 5 -18.05 -6.55 -27.50
CA GLU A 5 -19.38 -6.21 -26.99
C GLU A 5 -19.39 -4.96 -26.11
N LEU A 6 -18.22 -4.48 -25.63
CA LEU A 6 -18.10 -3.23 -24.87
C LEU A 6 -18.15 -1.96 -25.73
N ASN A 7 -18.43 -2.05 -27.03
CA ASN A 7 -18.48 -0.91 -27.95
C ASN A 7 -17.21 -0.05 -27.90
N LEU A 8 -16.06 -0.70 -27.91
CA LEU A 8 -14.75 -0.05 -28.00
C LEU A 8 -14.50 0.42 -29.45
N ASN A 9 -13.63 1.42 -29.61
CA ASN A 9 -13.20 1.85 -30.93
C ASN A 9 -12.11 0.91 -31.50
N THR A 10 -12.01 0.85 -32.84
CA THR A 10 -11.06 -0.04 -33.54
C THR A 10 -9.60 0.07 -33.03
N PRO A 11 -9.03 1.27 -32.79
CA PRO A 11 -7.68 1.38 -32.25
C PRO A 11 -7.45 0.65 -30.93
N ILE A 12 -8.44 0.70 -30.02
CA ILE A 12 -8.35 0.00 -28.71
C ILE A 12 -8.51 -1.53 -28.92
N LEU A 13 -9.44 -1.96 -29.79
CA LEU A 13 -9.63 -3.39 -30.10
C LEU A 13 -8.36 -3.99 -30.71
N ASN A 14 -7.70 -3.30 -31.64
CA ASN A 14 -6.44 -3.72 -32.21
C ASN A 14 -5.33 -3.83 -31.13
N ALA A 15 -5.28 -2.87 -30.22
CA ALA A 15 -4.32 -2.89 -29.11
C ALA A 15 -4.57 -4.07 -28.15
N LEU A 16 -5.83 -4.37 -27.83
CA LEU A 16 -6.21 -5.51 -26.99
C LEU A 16 -5.87 -6.85 -27.66
N SER A 17 -6.06 -6.94 -28.99
CA SER A 17 -5.68 -8.12 -29.75
C SER A 17 -4.17 -8.35 -29.74
N ASP A 18 -3.35 -7.29 -29.86
CA ASP A 18 -1.89 -7.38 -29.81
C ASP A 18 -1.35 -7.92 -28.48
N ILE A 19 -2.09 -7.68 -27.37
CA ILE A 19 -1.74 -8.16 -26.02
C ILE A 19 -2.52 -9.41 -25.61
N GLU A 20 -3.20 -10.04 -26.57
CA GLU A 20 -3.94 -11.30 -26.41
C GLU A 20 -5.06 -11.25 -25.34
N TYR A 21 -5.62 -10.07 -25.07
CA TYR A 21 -6.75 -9.91 -24.17
C TYR A 21 -8.06 -10.20 -24.90
N GLN A 22 -8.72 -11.30 -24.52
CA GLN A 22 -9.94 -11.76 -25.19
C GLN A 22 -11.23 -11.37 -24.46
N ASN A 23 -11.27 -11.52 -23.13
CA ASN A 23 -12.45 -11.32 -22.33
C ASN A 23 -12.21 -10.31 -21.21
N PRO A 24 -13.17 -9.41 -20.95
CA PRO A 24 -13.08 -8.49 -19.82
C PRO A 24 -13.31 -9.23 -18.48
N THR A 25 -12.60 -8.79 -17.46
CA THR A 25 -12.87 -9.24 -16.09
C THR A 25 -14.19 -8.64 -15.56
N PRO A 26 -14.79 -9.19 -14.48
CA PRO A 26 -16.05 -8.67 -13.92
C PRO A 26 -16.01 -7.18 -13.56
N ILE A 27 -14.85 -6.67 -13.06
CA ILE A 27 -14.72 -5.25 -12.76
C ILE A 27 -14.69 -4.41 -14.04
N GLN A 28 -14.05 -4.89 -15.10
CA GLN A 28 -13.97 -4.20 -16.40
C GLN A 28 -15.35 -4.13 -17.05
N GLU A 29 -16.07 -5.24 -17.08
CA GLU A 29 -17.42 -5.34 -17.65
C GLU A 29 -18.40 -4.39 -16.94
N LYS A 30 -18.46 -4.44 -15.60
CA LYS A 30 -19.45 -3.68 -14.83
C LYS A 30 -19.10 -2.21 -14.67
N SER A 31 -17.82 -1.84 -14.61
CA SER A 31 -17.39 -0.44 -14.50
C SER A 31 -17.53 0.35 -15.80
N PHE A 32 -17.37 -0.32 -16.94
CA PHE A 32 -17.37 0.32 -18.25
C PHE A 32 -18.63 1.18 -18.52
N PRO A 33 -19.86 0.69 -18.40
CA PRO A 33 -21.07 1.50 -18.64
C PRO A 33 -21.22 2.63 -17.63
N ILE A 34 -20.80 2.44 -16.37
CA ILE A 34 -20.88 3.47 -15.33
C ILE A 34 -19.95 4.64 -15.69
N ILE A 35 -18.69 4.35 -16.04
CA ILE A 35 -17.72 5.38 -16.40
C ILE A 35 -18.12 6.07 -17.70
N MET A 36 -18.64 5.32 -18.68
CA MET A 36 -19.15 5.88 -19.93
C MET A 36 -20.31 6.84 -19.72
N SER A 37 -21.15 6.63 -18.72
CA SER A 37 -22.28 7.51 -18.40
C SER A 37 -21.89 8.87 -17.80
N GLY A 38 -20.61 9.05 -17.42
CA GLY A 38 -20.11 10.29 -16.81
C GLY A 38 -20.41 10.42 -15.31
N LYS A 39 -21.01 9.41 -14.66
CA LYS A 39 -21.25 9.39 -13.22
C LYS A 39 -19.97 9.14 -12.45
N ASP A 40 -19.92 9.66 -11.22
CA ASP A 40 -18.87 9.28 -10.27
C ASP A 40 -18.99 7.80 -9.91
N MET A 41 -17.86 7.13 -9.69
CA MET A 41 -17.84 5.71 -9.37
C MET A 41 -16.85 5.40 -8.23
N VAL A 42 -17.25 4.46 -7.38
CA VAL A 42 -16.40 3.84 -6.37
C VAL A 42 -16.35 2.34 -6.66
N GLY A 43 -15.20 1.86 -7.08
CA GLY A 43 -14.92 0.45 -7.36
C GLY A 43 -14.18 -0.20 -6.20
N ILE A 44 -14.83 -1.11 -5.50
CA ILE A 44 -14.20 -1.94 -4.46
C ILE A 44 -13.84 -3.28 -5.07
N ALA A 45 -12.56 -3.52 -5.25
CA ALA A 45 -12.05 -4.75 -5.84
C ALA A 45 -10.59 -4.98 -5.42
N GLN A 46 -10.22 -6.23 -5.23
CA GLN A 46 -8.86 -6.62 -4.85
C GLN A 46 -7.82 -6.29 -5.93
N THR A 47 -6.53 -6.29 -5.56
CA THR A 47 -5.43 -6.16 -6.52
C THR A 47 -5.43 -7.37 -7.45
N GLY A 48 -5.04 -7.14 -8.74
CA GLY A 48 -5.00 -8.21 -9.74
C GLY A 48 -6.34 -8.56 -10.40
N THR A 49 -7.42 -7.87 -10.07
CA THR A 49 -8.73 -8.05 -10.72
C THR A 49 -8.85 -7.32 -12.07
N GLY A 50 -7.82 -6.57 -12.47
CA GLY A 50 -7.84 -5.79 -13.72
C GLY A 50 -8.39 -4.37 -13.58
N LYS A 51 -8.33 -3.75 -12.39
CA LYS A 51 -8.78 -2.38 -12.12
C LYS A 51 -8.20 -1.36 -13.08
N THR A 52 -6.90 -1.44 -13.36
CA THR A 52 -6.20 -0.52 -14.26
C THR A 52 -6.87 -0.47 -15.64
N ILE A 53 -7.09 -1.60 -16.25
CA ILE A 53 -7.78 -1.73 -17.53
C ILE A 53 -9.25 -1.28 -17.41
N ALA A 54 -9.91 -1.56 -16.28
CA ALA A 54 -11.31 -1.21 -16.03
C ALA A 54 -11.57 0.30 -16.14
N TYR A 55 -10.64 1.15 -15.68
CA TYR A 55 -10.78 2.60 -15.86
C TYR A 55 -10.12 3.11 -17.15
N LEU A 56 -9.03 2.50 -17.63
CA LEU A 56 -8.36 2.98 -18.84
C LEU A 56 -9.22 2.81 -20.09
N LEU A 57 -9.89 1.68 -20.29
CA LEU A 57 -10.70 1.43 -21.48
C LEU A 57 -11.79 2.50 -21.70
N PRO A 58 -12.70 2.80 -20.76
CA PRO A 58 -13.71 3.82 -20.97
C PRO A 58 -13.14 5.25 -21.05
N LEU A 59 -12.01 5.53 -20.35
CA LEU A 59 -11.33 6.82 -20.45
C LEU A 59 -10.75 7.03 -21.85
N LEU A 60 -10.07 6.04 -22.41
CA LEU A 60 -9.49 6.07 -23.75
C LEU A 60 -10.57 6.03 -24.83
N ARG A 61 -11.66 5.28 -24.62
CA ARG A 61 -12.83 5.26 -25.53
C ARG A 61 -13.46 6.63 -25.73
N GLN A 62 -13.50 7.44 -24.67
CA GLN A 62 -14.05 8.81 -24.69
C GLN A 62 -13.00 9.87 -25.05
N PHE A 63 -11.73 9.48 -25.15
CA PHE A 63 -10.65 10.41 -25.44
C PHE A 63 -10.77 10.96 -26.85
N LYS A 64 -10.61 12.30 -26.95
CA LYS A 64 -10.51 13.02 -28.23
C LYS A 64 -9.22 13.84 -28.20
N PHE A 65 -8.41 13.75 -29.22
CA PHE A 65 -7.20 14.57 -29.32
C PHE A 65 -7.55 16.06 -29.26
N SER A 66 -6.68 16.83 -28.64
CA SER A 66 -6.80 18.29 -28.53
C SER A 66 -5.41 18.92 -28.49
N GLU A 67 -5.28 20.10 -29.08
CA GLU A 67 -4.03 20.87 -29.03
C GLU A 67 -3.73 21.49 -27.65
N HIS A 68 -4.68 21.43 -26.71
CA HIS A 68 -4.47 21.89 -25.34
C HIS A 68 -3.31 21.16 -24.66
N LYS A 69 -2.43 21.93 -24.00
CA LYS A 69 -1.22 21.40 -23.39
C LYS A 69 -1.41 20.90 -21.94
N HIS A 70 -2.61 21.04 -21.37
CA HIS A 70 -2.87 20.68 -19.98
C HIS A 70 -3.68 19.40 -19.86
N PRO A 71 -3.44 18.57 -18.81
CA PRO A 71 -4.06 17.27 -18.68
C PRO A 71 -5.58 17.40 -18.50
N ARG A 72 -6.31 16.55 -19.19
CA ARG A 72 -7.76 16.39 -19.06
C ARG A 72 -8.13 15.13 -18.28
N ILE A 73 -7.22 14.17 -18.23
CA ILE A 73 -7.34 12.96 -17.44
C ILE A 73 -6.17 12.93 -16.46
N LEU A 74 -6.48 12.76 -15.18
CA LEU A 74 -5.52 12.66 -14.10
C LEU A 74 -5.71 11.32 -13.39
N ILE A 75 -4.64 10.56 -13.26
CA ILE A 75 -4.62 9.29 -12.50
C ILE A 75 -3.63 9.46 -11.34
N VAL A 76 -4.10 9.23 -10.13
CA VAL A 76 -3.30 9.35 -8.91
C VAL A 76 -3.13 7.96 -8.30
N VAL A 77 -1.89 7.58 -8.03
CA VAL A 77 -1.50 6.27 -7.51
C VAL A 77 -0.46 6.42 -6.38
N PRO A 78 -0.38 5.50 -5.42
CA PRO A 78 0.44 5.64 -4.22
C PRO A 78 1.95 5.66 -4.47
N THR A 79 2.44 4.87 -5.43
CA THR A 79 3.87 4.61 -5.60
C THR A 79 4.36 4.93 -7.01
N ARG A 80 5.68 5.15 -7.15
CA ARG A 80 6.29 5.38 -8.46
C ARG A 80 6.24 4.15 -9.36
N GLU A 81 6.33 2.99 -8.75
CA GLU A 81 6.29 1.71 -9.44
C GLU A 81 4.93 1.54 -10.12
N LEU A 82 3.86 1.87 -9.39
CA LEU A 82 2.51 1.83 -9.95
C LEU A 82 2.31 2.91 -11.04
N VAL A 83 2.95 4.09 -10.91
CA VAL A 83 2.96 5.07 -12.03
C VAL A 83 3.56 4.45 -13.28
N LEU A 84 4.71 3.77 -13.17
CA LEU A 84 5.39 3.14 -14.32
C LEU A 84 4.54 2.01 -14.91
N GLN A 85 3.91 1.20 -14.07
CA GLN A 85 3.01 0.14 -14.49
C GLN A 85 1.80 0.70 -15.27
N VAL A 86 1.11 1.70 -14.72
CA VAL A 86 -0.03 2.34 -15.40
C VAL A 86 0.40 2.98 -16.72
N ILE A 87 1.58 3.61 -16.78
CA ILE A 87 2.15 4.14 -18.02
C ILE A 87 2.38 3.03 -19.04
N GLY A 88 2.94 1.88 -18.63
CA GLY A 88 3.12 0.73 -19.51
C GLY A 88 1.81 0.18 -20.09
N GLU A 89 0.74 0.15 -19.28
CA GLU A 89 -0.59 -0.25 -19.77
C GLU A 89 -1.18 0.80 -20.74
N ILE A 90 -1.00 2.10 -20.44
CA ILE A 90 -1.42 3.17 -21.35
C ILE A 90 -0.68 3.05 -22.69
N GLU A 91 0.63 2.81 -22.68
CA GLU A 91 1.45 2.66 -23.86
C GLU A 91 0.95 1.51 -24.76
N LYS A 92 0.67 0.35 -24.17
CA LYS A 92 0.10 -0.79 -24.87
C LYS A 92 -1.26 -0.47 -25.49
N LEU A 93 -2.19 0.10 -24.69
CA LEU A 93 -3.56 0.38 -25.13
C LEU A 93 -3.67 1.55 -26.12
N THR A 94 -2.70 2.47 -26.15
CA THR A 94 -2.71 3.63 -27.04
C THR A 94 -1.83 3.49 -28.27
N LYS A 95 -1.31 2.29 -28.54
CA LYS A 95 -0.42 1.99 -29.69
C LYS A 95 -0.95 2.52 -31.04
N TYR A 96 -2.26 2.54 -31.21
CA TYR A 96 -2.95 3.02 -32.41
C TYR A 96 -3.70 4.34 -32.22
N MET A 97 -3.34 5.09 -31.17
CA MET A 97 -3.99 6.36 -30.82
C MET A 97 -2.95 7.47 -30.64
N ASN A 98 -3.33 8.70 -31.00
CA ASN A 98 -2.49 9.86 -30.70
C ASN A 98 -2.87 10.43 -29.32
N VAL A 99 -2.16 9.98 -28.27
CA VAL A 99 -2.38 10.40 -26.88
C VAL A 99 -1.05 10.80 -26.26
N ARG A 100 -0.95 12.02 -25.72
CA ARG A 100 0.22 12.47 -24.98
C ARG A 100 0.03 12.09 -23.51
N PHE A 101 0.80 11.12 -23.03
CA PHE A 101 0.75 10.69 -21.64
C PHE A 101 2.10 10.87 -20.96
N LEU A 102 2.07 11.06 -19.63
CA LEU A 102 3.27 11.28 -18.82
C LEU A 102 3.07 10.72 -17.41
N GLY A 103 4.09 9.99 -16.92
CA GLY A 103 4.21 9.59 -15.52
C GLY A 103 5.11 10.55 -14.74
N VAL A 104 4.63 11.06 -13.59
CA VAL A 104 5.40 11.93 -12.69
C VAL A 104 5.41 11.39 -11.28
N TYR A 105 6.61 11.28 -10.68
CA TYR A 105 6.80 10.67 -9.38
C TYR A 105 8.06 11.21 -8.69
N GLY A 106 8.13 11.04 -7.36
CA GLY A 106 9.25 11.48 -6.54
C GLY A 106 10.54 10.68 -6.77
N GLY A 107 11.67 11.21 -6.31
CA GLY A 107 12.98 10.52 -6.40
C GLY A 107 13.68 10.64 -7.76
N THR A 108 13.16 11.47 -8.68
CA THR A 108 13.78 11.82 -9.95
C THR A 108 13.87 13.34 -10.10
N ASN A 109 14.66 13.83 -11.06
CA ASN A 109 14.84 15.27 -11.26
C ASN A 109 13.50 15.91 -11.66
N ILE A 110 13.04 16.85 -10.85
CA ILE A 110 11.79 17.56 -11.06
C ILE A 110 11.82 18.45 -12.31
N ASN A 111 12.98 19.03 -12.65
CA ASN A 111 13.09 19.95 -13.79
C ASN A 111 12.86 19.21 -15.13
N THR A 112 13.35 17.97 -15.25
CA THR A 112 13.06 17.13 -16.42
C THR A 112 11.56 16.85 -16.55
N GLN A 113 10.87 16.60 -15.42
CA GLN A 113 9.42 16.39 -15.45
C GLN A 113 8.66 17.68 -15.75
N LYS A 114 9.11 18.83 -15.21
CA LYS A 114 8.55 20.15 -15.55
C LYS A 114 8.60 20.43 -17.05
N GLN A 115 9.73 20.14 -17.69
CA GLN A 115 9.89 20.33 -19.13
C GLN A 115 8.87 19.49 -19.92
N LYS A 116 8.76 18.20 -19.61
CA LYS A 116 7.80 17.30 -20.27
C LYS A 116 6.34 17.73 -20.06
N VAL A 117 5.99 18.25 -18.87
CA VAL A 117 4.65 18.81 -18.61
C VAL A 117 4.41 20.05 -19.46
N TYR A 118 5.41 20.93 -19.61
CA TYR A 118 5.33 22.13 -20.45
C TYR A 118 5.14 21.83 -21.93
N ASP A 119 5.75 20.76 -22.44
CA ASP A 119 5.61 20.29 -23.83
C ASP A 119 4.16 19.89 -24.14
N GLY A 120 3.40 19.47 -23.14
CA GLY A 120 1.98 19.17 -23.23
C GLY A 120 1.64 17.71 -22.91
N VAL A 121 0.57 17.54 -22.16
CA VAL A 121 0.11 16.21 -21.69
C VAL A 121 -1.42 16.17 -21.69
N ASP A 122 -1.98 15.07 -22.18
CA ASP A 122 -3.43 14.82 -22.18
C ASP A 122 -3.85 13.98 -20.99
N LEU A 123 -3.02 12.96 -20.65
CA LEU A 123 -3.22 12.02 -19.57
C LEU A 123 -1.99 12.03 -18.66
N LEU A 124 -2.18 12.40 -17.40
CA LEU A 124 -1.12 12.48 -16.41
C LEU A 124 -1.31 11.40 -15.34
N VAL A 125 -0.31 10.57 -15.13
CA VAL A 125 -0.25 9.61 -14.01
C VAL A 125 0.74 10.12 -12.98
N ALA A 126 0.35 10.21 -11.71
CA ALA A 126 1.15 10.89 -10.71
C ALA A 126 1.09 10.24 -9.33
N THR A 127 2.19 10.34 -8.56
CA THR A 127 2.12 10.18 -7.10
C THR A 127 1.70 11.50 -6.45
N PRO A 128 0.96 11.47 -5.30
CA PRO A 128 0.39 12.68 -4.69
C PRO A 128 1.41 13.78 -4.41
N GLY A 129 2.55 13.44 -3.80
CA GLY A 129 3.58 14.42 -3.44
C GLY A 129 4.16 15.14 -4.66
N ARG A 130 4.58 14.41 -5.72
CA ARG A 130 5.16 15.02 -6.93
C ARG A 130 4.11 15.82 -7.72
N LEU A 131 2.86 15.38 -7.70
CA LEU A 131 1.76 16.12 -8.30
C LEU A 131 1.60 17.50 -7.63
N ALA A 132 1.61 17.53 -6.30
CA ALA A 132 1.57 18.76 -5.51
C ALA A 132 2.77 19.68 -5.83
N ASP A 133 4.00 19.15 -5.88
CA ASP A 133 5.21 19.92 -6.23
C ASP A 133 5.08 20.60 -7.60
N LEU A 134 4.58 19.88 -8.60
CA LEU A 134 4.40 20.40 -9.96
C LEU A 134 3.28 21.44 -10.04
N ALA A 135 2.18 21.23 -9.34
CA ALA A 135 1.07 22.20 -9.26
C ALA A 135 1.51 23.49 -8.56
N LEU A 136 2.19 23.40 -7.41
CA LEU A 136 2.73 24.55 -6.67
C LEU A 136 3.78 25.33 -7.48
N SER A 137 4.54 24.66 -8.34
CA SER A 137 5.49 25.33 -9.23
C SER A 137 4.84 26.12 -10.37
N GLY A 138 3.52 26.03 -10.54
CA GLY A 138 2.75 26.72 -11.59
C GLY A 138 2.91 26.16 -13.01
N VAL A 139 3.77 25.16 -13.21
CA VAL A 139 3.98 24.50 -14.51
C VAL A 139 2.79 23.62 -14.87
N LEU A 140 2.26 22.91 -13.88
CA LEU A 140 1.09 22.05 -14.06
C LEU A 140 -0.19 22.81 -13.73
N ARG A 141 -1.07 22.99 -14.73
CA ARG A 141 -2.39 23.61 -14.56
C ARG A 141 -3.48 22.56 -14.58
N LEU A 142 -4.15 22.39 -13.44
CA LEU A 142 -5.18 21.36 -13.25
C LEU A 142 -6.59 21.80 -13.66
N LYS A 143 -6.78 23.05 -14.08
CA LYS A 143 -8.09 23.61 -14.45
C LYS A 143 -8.78 22.94 -15.65
N SER A 144 -8.02 22.18 -16.45
CA SER A 144 -8.52 21.46 -17.63
C SER A 144 -8.92 20.01 -17.32
N VAL A 145 -8.70 19.54 -16.09
CA VAL A 145 -9.01 18.16 -15.69
C VAL A 145 -10.52 17.94 -15.71
N GLN A 146 -10.94 16.98 -16.50
CA GLN A 146 -12.34 16.57 -16.66
C GLN A 146 -12.63 15.26 -15.92
N LYS A 147 -11.60 14.44 -15.75
CA LYS A 147 -11.71 13.13 -15.09
C LYS A 147 -10.51 12.89 -14.19
N ILE A 148 -10.80 12.45 -12.96
CA ILE A 148 -9.78 11.99 -12.03
C ILE A 148 -10.02 10.54 -11.66
N VAL A 149 -8.95 9.76 -11.66
CA VAL A 149 -8.90 8.41 -11.07
C VAL A 149 -8.01 8.47 -9.85
N ILE A 150 -8.49 7.93 -8.74
CA ILE A 150 -7.72 7.72 -7.51
C ILE A 150 -7.67 6.20 -7.31
N ASP A 151 -6.53 5.59 -7.63
CA ASP A 151 -6.36 4.14 -7.55
C ASP A 151 -5.55 3.76 -6.31
N GLU A 152 -5.92 2.67 -5.65
CA GLU A 152 -5.37 2.23 -4.36
C GLU A 152 -5.45 3.34 -3.29
N VAL A 153 -6.64 3.96 -3.15
CA VAL A 153 -6.83 5.09 -2.21
C VAL A 153 -6.58 4.68 -0.76
N ASP A 154 -6.99 3.49 -0.35
CA ASP A 154 -6.74 2.94 0.98
C ASP A 154 -5.24 2.92 1.28
N GLU A 155 -4.42 2.51 0.33
CA GLU A 155 -2.96 2.52 0.46
C GLU A 155 -2.42 3.95 0.56
N MET A 156 -2.92 4.88 -0.24
CA MET A 156 -2.50 6.29 -0.15
C MET A 156 -2.82 6.90 1.22
N LEU A 157 -3.96 6.54 1.82
CA LEU A 157 -4.33 7.00 3.16
C LEU A 157 -3.43 6.39 4.23
N ASN A 158 -3.10 5.10 4.12
CA ASN A 158 -2.16 4.40 5.01
C ASN A 158 -0.74 5.00 4.93
N LEU A 159 -0.31 5.45 3.75
CA LEU A 159 0.97 6.14 3.53
C LEU A 159 0.96 7.62 3.98
N GLY A 160 -0.15 8.12 4.51
CA GLY A 160 -0.28 9.48 5.03
C GLY A 160 -0.52 10.56 3.97
N PHE A 161 -0.91 10.19 2.74
CA PHE A 161 -1.19 11.15 1.66
C PHE A 161 -2.56 11.81 1.74
N ARG A 162 -3.31 11.62 2.84
CA ARG A 162 -4.66 12.19 2.99
C ARG A 162 -4.71 13.70 2.71
N GLY A 163 -3.79 14.46 3.29
CA GLY A 163 -3.74 15.92 3.11
C GLY A 163 -3.51 16.33 1.66
N GLN A 164 -2.62 15.63 0.95
CA GLN A 164 -2.32 15.89 -0.46
C GLN A 164 -3.52 15.55 -1.37
N ILE A 165 -4.22 14.44 -1.09
CA ILE A 165 -5.41 14.03 -1.86
C ILE A 165 -6.54 15.05 -1.67
N ILE A 166 -6.80 15.48 -0.44
CA ILE A 166 -7.82 16.51 -0.14
C ILE A 166 -7.49 17.81 -0.87
N SER A 167 -6.27 18.33 -0.69
CA SER A 167 -5.84 19.57 -1.35
C SER A 167 -5.90 19.48 -2.88
N LEU A 168 -5.59 18.31 -3.45
CA LEU A 168 -5.76 18.07 -4.89
C LEU A 168 -7.23 18.18 -5.29
N LEU A 169 -8.13 17.46 -4.62
CA LEU A 169 -9.56 17.43 -4.93
C LEU A 169 -10.20 18.82 -4.84
N GLU A 170 -9.75 19.67 -3.90
CA GLU A 170 -10.18 21.05 -3.74
C GLU A 170 -9.65 21.97 -4.86
N THR A 171 -8.48 21.67 -5.42
CA THR A 171 -7.87 22.47 -6.50
C THR A 171 -8.46 22.16 -7.89
N LEU A 172 -9.02 20.98 -8.05
CA LEU A 172 -9.60 20.53 -9.32
C LEU A 172 -10.93 21.26 -9.66
N PRO A 173 -11.31 21.36 -10.95
CA PRO A 173 -12.59 21.91 -11.35
C PRO A 173 -13.77 21.21 -10.66
N PRO A 174 -14.81 21.93 -10.24
CA PRO A 174 -15.99 21.32 -9.61
C PRO A 174 -16.77 20.41 -10.56
N LYS A 175 -16.78 20.74 -11.86
CA LYS A 175 -17.39 19.89 -12.89
C LYS A 175 -16.37 18.91 -13.45
N ARG A 176 -16.30 17.73 -12.84
CA ARG A 176 -15.43 16.63 -13.27
C ARG A 176 -16.09 15.29 -12.92
N GLN A 177 -15.63 14.23 -13.52
CA GLN A 177 -15.97 12.86 -13.11
C GLN A 177 -14.89 12.34 -12.15
N ASN A 178 -15.31 11.83 -10.99
CA ASN A 178 -14.41 11.21 -10.01
C ASN A 178 -14.55 9.68 -10.06
N LEU A 179 -13.45 8.99 -10.19
CA LEU A 179 -13.36 7.53 -10.17
C LEU A 179 -12.42 7.13 -9.04
N LEU A 180 -12.88 6.31 -8.11
CA LEU A 180 -12.10 5.82 -6.99
C LEU A 180 -12.05 4.31 -7.05
N PHE A 181 -10.85 3.76 -6.90
CA PHE A 181 -10.61 2.33 -6.78
C PHE A 181 -9.87 2.03 -5.48
N SER A 182 -10.34 1.02 -4.76
CA SER A 182 -9.80 0.58 -3.48
C SER A 182 -9.92 -0.92 -3.32
N ALA A 183 -9.06 -1.52 -2.53
CA ALA A 183 -9.25 -2.91 -2.12
C ALA A 183 -10.19 -3.00 -0.91
N THR A 184 -10.22 -1.95 -0.07
CA THR A 184 -11.00 -1.89 1.17
C THR A 184 -11.82 -0.61 1.27
N LEU A 185 -12.95 -0.65 1.97
CA LEU A 185 -13.80 0.51 2.27
C LEU A 185 -13.64 0.88 3.76
N SER A 186 -12.53 1.52 4.10
CA SER A 186 -12.30 2.00 5.47
C SER A 186 -13.10 3.27 5.76
N ALA A 187 -13.31 3.61 7.05
CA ALA A 187 -13.99 4.82 7.46
C ALA A 187 -13.36 6.12 6.90
N ASP A 188 -12.03 6.11 6.67
CA ASP A 188 -11.36 7.26 6.07
C ASP A 188 -11.56 7.36 4.55
N VAL A 189 -11.70 6.23 3.86
CA VAL A 189 -12.11 6.17 2.45
C VAL A 189 -13.56 6.67 2.31
N GLU A 190 -14.47 6.24 3.19
CA GLU A 190 -15.86 6.71 3.19
C GLU A 190 -15.96 8.22 3.38
N LYS A 191 -15.24 8.79 4.35
CA LYS A 191 -15.19 10.26 4.55
C LYS A 191 -14.71 11.02 3.31
N LEU A 192 -13.76 10.46 2.57
CA LEU A 192 -13.28 11.07 1.32
C LEU A 192 -14.37 11.03 0.24
N ILE A 193 -15.08 9.92 0.13
CA ILE A 193 -16.18 9.74 -0.82
C ILE A 193 -17.30 10.74 -0.50
N ASP A 194 -17.76 10.78 0.74
CA ASP A 194 -18.85 11.65 1.18
C ASP A 194 -18.53 13.15 1.00
N GLY A 195 -17.24 13.53 1.13
CA GLY A 195 -16.82 14.92 0.99
C GLY A 195 -16.65 15.41 -0.45
N TYR A 196 -16.32 14.53 -1.40
CA TYR A 196 -15.83 14.97 -2.71
C TYR A 196 -16.49 14.30 -3.92
N PHE A 197 -17.33 13.26 -3.73
CA PHE A 197 -18.00 12.56 -4.81
C PHE A 197 -19.49 12.90 -4.83
N TYR A 198 -20.03 13.04 -6.02
CA TYR A 198 -21.45 13.38 -6.20
C TYR A 198 -22.24 12.13 -6.58
N ASN A 199 -23.06 11.62 -5.67
CA ASN A 199 -23.92 10.46 -5.87
C ASN A 199 -23.21 9.30 -6.63
N PRO A 200 -22.07 8.80 -6.11
CA PRO A 200 -21.25 7.83 -6.83
C PRO A 200 -21.97 6.49 -6.94
N GLN A 201 -21.79 5.82 -8.09
CA GLN A 201 -22.20 4.43 -8.23
C GLN A 201 -21.16 3.55 -7.52
N LYS A 202 -21.58 2.88 -6.44
CA LYS A 202 -20.73 1.92 -5.75
C LYS A 202 -20.79 0.57 -6.47
N LEU A 203 -19.63 0.09 -6.90
CA LEU A 203 -19.46 -1.20 -7.53
C LEU A 203 -18.54 -2.05 -6.66
N GLU A 204 -19.12 -3.01 -5.97
CA GLU A 204 -18.38 -3.98 -5.18
C GLU A 204 -18.30 -5.29 -5.95
N ILE A 205 -17.10 -5.71 -6.28
CA ILE A 205 -16.85 -7.00 -6.89
C ILE A 205 -16.42 -7.95 -5.80
N SER A 206 -17.41 -8.59 -5.20
CA SER A 206 -17.19 -9.80 -4.42
C SER A 206 -16.93 -10.93 -5.41
N ILE A 207 -15.72 -11.37 -5.53
CA ILE A 207 -15.41 -12.59 -6.28
C ILE A 207 -15.91 -13.74 -5.39
N HIS A 208 -17.03 -14.37 -5.76
CA HIS A 208 -17.33 -15.72 -5.31
C HIS A 208 -16.18 -16.61 -5.80
N GLY A 209 -15.46 -17.24 -4.92
CA GLY A 209 -14.12 -17.76 -5.14
C GLY A 209 -13.10 -16.63 -4.98
N THR A 210 -13.03 -16.04 -3.78
CA THR A 210 -12.02 -15.00 -3.48
C THR A 210 -10.66 -15.57 -3.80
N PRO A 211 -9.68 -14.75 -4.28
CA PRO A 211 -8.27 -15.19 -4.31
C PRO A 211 -7.84 -15.81 -2.99
N LEU A 212 -8.46 -15.39 -1.87
CA LEU A 212 -8.25 -15.97 -0.54
C LEU A 212 -8.68 -17.44 -0.44
N GLU A 213 -9.78 -17.87 -1.10
CA GLU A 213 -10.23 -19.26 -1.09
C GLU A 213 -9.32 -20.19 -1.90
N ARG A 214 -8.61 -19.64 -2.89
CA ARG A 214 -7.62 -20.34 -3.72
C ARG A 214 -6.21 -20.29 -3.14
N ILE A 215 -6.01 -19.55 -2.04
CA ILE A 215 -4.72 -19.45 -1.37
C ILE A 215 -4.74 -20.39 -0.17
N VAL A 216 -3.96 -21.47 -0.26
CA VAL A 216 -3.72 -22.36 0.87
C VAL A 216 -2.85 -21.62 1.88
N GLN A 217 -3.45 -21.28 3.03
CA GLN A 217 -2.74 -20.58 4.10
C GLN A 217 -2.23 -21.58 5.13
N ARG A 218 -1.01 -21.36 5.61
CA ARG A 218 -0.36 -22.18 6.65
C ARG A 218 0.42 -21.26 7.58
N GLY A 219 0.42 -21.58 8.88
CA GLY A 219 1.17 -20.84 9.89
C GLY A 219 2.12 -21.75 10.67
N TYR A 220 3.18 -21.15 11.21
CA TYR A 220 4.07 -21.78 12.18
C TYR A 220 4.24 -20.84 13.37
N HIS A 221 4.03 -21.34 14.60
CA HIS A 221 4.44 -20.60 15.79
C HIS A 221 5.93 -20.82 16.04
N VAL A 222 6.71 -19.76 15.94
CA VAL A 222 8.17 -19.80 15.97
C VAL A 222 8.67 -19.04 17.20
N PRO A 223 9.57 -19.61 18.02
CA PRO A 223 9.94 -19.04 19.31
C PRO A 223 10.74 -17.73 19.23
N ASN A 224 11.52 -17.52 18.16
CA ASN A 224 12.36 -16.32 18.01
C ASN A 224 12.80 -16.09 16.55
N PHE A 225 13.38 -14.92 16.33
CA PHE A 225 13.83 -14.44 15.01
C PHE A 225 14.86 -15.38 14.34
N ASN A 226 15.87 -15.85 15.07
CA ASN A 226 16.87 -16.71 14.47
C ASN A 226 16.29 -18.08 14.09
N THR A 227 15.27 -18.56 14.81
CA THR A 227 14.54 -19.77 14.42
C THR A 227 13.66 -19.52 13.18
N LYS A 228 13.08 -18.30 12.98
CA LYS A 228 12.41 -17.95 11.73
C LYS A 228 13.37 -18.07 10.52
N ILE A 229 14.64 -17.63 10.67
CA ILE A 229 15.66 -17.78 9.61
C ILE A 229 15.91 -19.26 9.30
N ASN A 230 16.16 -20.07 10.34
CA ASN A 230 16.40 -21.51 10.17
C ASN A 230 15.20 -22.21 9.50
N LEU A 231 13.97 -21.82 9.86
CA LEU A 231 12.76 -22.36 9.25
C LEU A 231 12.65 -21.96 7.77
N LEU A 232 12.96 -20.70 7.43
CA LEU A 232 12.97 -20.24 6.05
C LEU A 232 14.00 -21.02 5.21
N GLU A 233 15.23 -21.20 5.71
CA GLU A 233 16.28 -21.97 5.03
C GLU A 233 15.88 -23.44 4.85
N LEU A 234 15.28 -24.02 5.88
CA LEU A 234 14.80 -25.40 5.84
C LEU A 234 13.71 -25.58 4.79
N LEU A 235 12.69 -24.70 4.77
CA LEU A 235 11.62 -24.76 3.78
C LEU A 235 12.15 -24.60 2.35
N LEU A 236 13.05 -23.64 2.13
CA LEU A 236 13.67 -23.41 0.82
C LEU A 236 14.52 -24.58 0.34
N SER A 237 15.13 -25.35 1.28
CA SER A 237 15.98 -26.51 0.97
C SER A 237 15.17 -27.79 0.75
N SER A 238 14.03 -27.94 1.46
CA SER A 238 13.28 -29.20 1.51
C SER A 238 12.13 -29.26 0.49
N HIS A 239 11.74 -28.13 -0.10
CA HIS A 239 10.56 -28.03 -0.96
C HIS A 239 10.93 -27.49 -2.36
N GLU A 240 10.96 -28.37 -3.34
CA GLU A 240 11.25 -28.01 -4.74
C GLU A 240 10.16 -27.12 -5.35
N GLU A 241 8.91 -27.23 -4.85
CA GLU A 241 7.78 -26.42 -5.29
C GLU A 241 7.91 -24.91 -4.97
N LEU A 242 8.79 -24.54 -4.03
CA LEU A 242 9.10 -23.13 -3.76
C LEU A 242 9.97 -22.51 -4.87
N THR A 243 9.44 -22.39 -6.07
CA THR A 243 10.19 -21.96 -7.25
C THR A 243 10.31 -20.44 -7.40
N ARG A 244 9.26 -19.69 -7.02
CA ARG A 244 9.21 -18.23 -7.03
C ARG A 244 8.61 -17.75 -5.73
N VAL A 245 9.46 -17.40 -4.77
CA VAL A 245 9.09 -17.11 -3.38
C VAL A 245 9.22 -15.62 -3.09
N LEU A 246 8.12 -15.00 -2.67
CA LEU A 246 8.13 -13.62 -2.18
C LEU A 246 8.10 -13.63 -0.65
N VAL A 247 9.14 -13.09 -0.02
CA VAL A 247 9.27 -13.04 1.45
C VAL A 247 9.05 -11.62 1.94
N PHE A 248 8.07 -11.43 2.81
CA PHE A 248 7.76 -10.14 3.41
C PHE A 248 8.43 -9.97 4.76
N VAL A 249 9.06 -8.82 4.94
CA VAL A 249 9.69 -8.37 6.20
C VAL A 249 9.26 -6.95 6.54
N ASP A 250 9.25 -6.60 7.82
CA ASP A 250 8.75 -5.31 8.31
C ASP A 250 9.61 -4.13 7.86
N ASN A 251 10.92 -4.31 7.80
CA ASN A 251 11.79 -3.17 7.56
C ASN A 251 13.00 -3.50 6.67
N LYS A 252 13.58 -2.42 6.12
CA LYS A 252 14.69 -2.47 5.17
C LYS A 252 15.97 -3.08 5.71
N LYS A 253 16.25 -2.93 7.04
CA LYS A 253 17.43 -3.52 7.66
C LYS A 253 17.30 -5.03 7.73
N LEU A 254 16.11 -5.52 8.06
CA LEU A 254 15.80 -6.95 8.05
C LEU A 254 15.88 -7.53 6.64
N ALA A 255 15.40 -6.78 5.62
CA ALA A 255 15.51 -7.23 4.24
C ALA A 255 16.98 -7.46 3.82
N ASP A 256 17.88 -6.53 4.15
CA ASP A 256 19.31 -6.67 3.84
C ASP A 256 19.97 -7.78 4.68
N LEU A 257 19.62 -7.88 5.96
CA LEU A 257 20.12 -8.93 6.85
C LEU A 257 19.71 -10.33 6.37
N LEU A 258 18.42 -10.50 6.07
CA LEU A 258 17.87 -11.76 5.62
C LEU A 258 18.44 -12.16 4.25
N LYS A 259 18.58 -11.20 3.32
CA LYS A 259 19.26 -11.42 2.05
C LYS A 259 20.69 -11.94 2.26
N THR A 260 21.44 -11.36 3.18
CA THR A 260 22.82 -11.78 3.46
C THR A 260 22.84 -13.19 4.05
N LYS A 261 21.99 -13.46 5.04
CA LYS A 261 21.93 -14.78 5.72
C LYS A 261 21.53 -15.88 4.74
N ILE A 262 20.38 -15.75 4.09
CA ILE A 262 19.86 -16.73 3.14
C ILE A 262 20.75 -16.84 1.90
N GLY A 263 21.37 -15.73 1.45
CA GLY A 263 22.30 -15.70 0.31
C GLY A 263 23.58 -16.50 0.52
N HIS A 264 23.97 -16.80 1.76
CA HIS A 264 25.07 -17.72 2.02
C HIS A 264 24.70 -19.17 1.66
N THR A 265 23.48 -19.58 1.95
CA THR A 265 22.98 -20.93 1.64
C THR A 265 22.53 -21.03 0.18
N PHE A 266 21.97 -19.95 -0.38
CA PHE A 266 21.45 -19.89 -1.76
C PHE A 266 22.13 -18.77 -2.56
N PRO A 267 23.41 -18.90 -2.95
CA PRO A 267 24.15 -17.88 -3.68
C PRO A 267 23.45 -17.52 -5.00
N ASP A 268 23.43 -16.22 -5.31
CA ASP A 268 22.83 -15.64 -6.53
C ASP A 268 21.33 -15.89 -6.75
N GLN A 269 20.64 -16.58 -5.84
CA GLN A 269 19.21 -16.88 -5.94
C GLN A 269 18.32 -15.92 -5.13
N VAL A 270 18.91 -15.01 -4.33
CA VAL A 270 18.19 -14.17 -3.39
C VAL A 270 18.31 -12.70 -3.76
N GLY A 271 17.19 -12.09 -4.12
CA GLY A 271 17.05 -10.64 -4.32
C GLY A 271 16.46 -9.96 -3.09
N ALA A 272 16.71 -8.65 -2.93
CA ALA A 272 16.01 -7.82 -1.94
C ALA A 272 15.56 -6.49 -2.55
N ILE A 273 14.36 -6.05 -2.18
CA ILE A 273 13.76 -4.83 -2.67
C ILE A 273 13.12 -4.03 -1.53
N HIS A 274 13.60 -2.80 -1.32
CA HIS A 274 13.12 -1.88 -0.28
C HIS A 274 13.51 -0.43 -0.59
N SER A 275 12.99 0.52 0.20
CA SER A 275 13.11 1.98 -0.07
C SER A 275 14.55 2.51 -0.18
N ASN A 276 15.55 1.87 0.47
CA ASN A 276 16.94 2.30 0.39
C ASN A 276 17.67 1.83 -0.88
N LYS A 277 17.08 0.92 -1.67
CA LYS A 277 17.65 0.53 -2.97
C LYS A 277 17.38 1.62 -4.01
N SER A 278 18.37 1.90 -4.85
CA SER A 278 18.17 2.79 -6.00
C SER A 278 17.13 2.21 -6.97
N GLN A 279 16.53 3.06 -7.81
CA GLN A 279 15.53 2.62 -8.78
C GLN A 279 16.06 1.50 -9.70
N ASN A 280 17.29 1.67 -10.19
CA ASN A 280 17.91 0.65 -11.04
C ASN A 280 18.12 -0.68 -10.31
N GLN A 281 18.51 -0.63 -9.03
CA GLN A 281 18.64 -1.87 -8.22
C GLN A 281 17.29 -2.56 -8.04
N ARG A 282 16.20 -1.80 -7.85
CA ARG A 282 14.84 -2.37 -7.70
C ARG A 282 14.37 -3.01 -9.01
N ILE A 283 14.51 -2.31 -10.13
CA ILE A 283 14.17 -2.83 -11.45
C ILE A 283 14.97 -4.10 -11.75
N ASN A 284 16.29 -4.10 -11.51
CA ASN A 284 17.12 -5.26 -11.75
C ASN A 284 16.75 -6.46 -10.85
N ALA A 285 16.44 -6.21 -9.56
CA ALA A 285 16.03 -7.29 -8.65
C ALA A 285 14.70 -7.91 -9.09
N LEU A 286 13.75 -7.07 -9.53
CA LEU A 286 12.47 -7.53 -10.06
C LEU A 286 12.64 -8.33 -11.34
N LYS A 287 13.39 -7.80 -12.30
CA LYS A 287 13.67 -8.47 -13.57
C LYS A 287 14.32 -9.85 -13.36
N ARG A 288 15.34 -9.94 -12.51
CA ARG A 288 15.97 -11.22 -12.17
C ARG A 288 15.02 -12.20 -11.47
N PHE A 289 14.05 -11.70 -10.72
CA PHE A 289 13.00 -12.52 -10.11
C PHE A 289 11.97 -13.00 -11.15
N GLU A 290 11.58 -12.15 -12.07
CA GLU A 290 10.68 -12.49 -13.19
C GLU A 290 11.32 -13.51 -14.14
N GLU A 291 12.59 -13.36 -14.45
CA GLU A 291 13.38 -14.27 -15.27
C GLU A 291 13.73 -15.60 -14.56
N GLY A 292 13.39 -15.73 -13.27
CA GLY A 292 13.69 -16.93 -12.47
C GLY A 292 15.15 -17.04 -12.01
N THR A 293 16.01 -16.06 -12.32
CA THR A 293 17.40 -16.03 -11.83
C THR A 293 17.44 -15.89 -10.29
N ASN A 294 16.57 -15.02 -9.74
CA ASN A 294 16.33 -14.99 -8.31
C ASN A 294 15.11 -15.87 -8.00
N ARG A 295 15.32 -16.96 -7.26
CA ARG A 295 14.24 -17.81 -6.74
C ARG A 295 13.47 -17.15 -5.62
N VAL A 296 14.16 -16.34 -4.80
CA VAL A 296 13.62 -15.66 -3.62
C VAL A 296 13.75 -14.16 -3.77
N LEU A 297 12.65 -13.43 -3.54
CA LEU A 297 12.66 -11.97 -3.45
C LEU A 297 12.19 -11.54 -2.06
N ILE A 298 13.06 -10.86 -1.31
CA ILE A 298 12.73 -10.33 0.01
C ILE A 298 12.27 -8.88 -0.17
N ALA A 299 11.09 -8.55 0.35
CA ALA A 299 10.47 -7.25 0.13
C ALA A 299 9.88 -6.65 1.40
N THR A 300 9.84 -5.31 1.46
CA THR A 300 9.01 -4.57 2.43
C THR A 300 7.69 -4.16 1.78
N ASP A 301 6.61 -4.01 2.56
CA ASP A 301 5.26 -3.72 2.08
C ASP A 301 5.19 -2.53 1.11
N ILE A 302 5.78 -1.40 1.50
CA ILE A 302 5.69 -0.14 0.73
C ILE A 302 6.11 -0.31 -0.72
N ILE A 303 7.08 -1.16 -0.97
CA ILE A 303 7.60 -1.37 -2.33
C ILE A 303 6.87 -2.49 -3.04
N ALA A 304 6.57 -3.58 -2.32
CA ALA A 304 5.88 -4.73 -2.91
C ALA A 304 4.45 -4.42 -3.36
N ARG A 305 3.78 -3.45 -2.74
CA ARG A 305 2.43 -2.99 -3.12
C ARG A 305 2.41 -2.26 -4.46
N GLY A 306 3.44 -1.46 -4.75
CA GLY A 306 3.52 -0.73 -6.02
C GLY A 306 4.15 -1.51 -7.17
N LEU A 307 4.47 -2.79 -6.98
CA LEU A 307 5.06 -3.66 -8.00
C LEU A 307 4.05 -4.70 -8.48
N ASP A 308 4.02 -4.91 -9.77
CA ASP A 308 3.25 -6.01 -10.36
C ASP A 308 4.02 -7.34 -10.20
N ILE A 309 4.30 -7.69 -8.94
CA ILE A 309 4.84 -9.00 -8.62
C ILE A 309 3.66 -9.96 -8.58
N THR A 310 3.46 -10.64 -9.68
CA THR A 310 2.39 -11.61 -9.86
C THR A 310 2.96 -12.99 -10.13
N ASP A 311 2.10 -13.99 -10.06
CA ASP A 311 2.44 -15.36 -10.40
C ASP A 311 3.59 -15.94 -9.56
N VAL A 312 3.64 -15.55 -8.26
CA VAL A 312 4.56 -16.18 -7.32
C VAL A 312 3.98 -17.51 -6.83
N SER A 313 4.83 -18.53 -6.71
CA SER A 313 4.41 -19.84 -6.21
C SER A 313 4.02 -19.77 -4.72
N HIS A 314 4.81 -19.03 -3.95
CA HIS A 314 4.65 -18.93 -2.50
C HIS A 314 4.86 -17.50 -2.01
N VAL A 315 4.01 -17.08 -1.07
CA VAL A 315 4.22 -15.88 -0.25
C VAL A 315 4.62 -16.34 1.15
N ILE A 316 5.71 -15.82 1.67
CA ILE A 316 6.13 -16.06 3.06
C ILE A 316 6.06 -14.76 3.84
N ASN A 317 5.16 -14.69 4.83
CA ASN A 317 5.16 -13.62 5.80
C ASN A 317 6.17 -13.95 6.90
N PHE A 318 7.42 -13.53 6.72
CA PHE A 318 8.47 -13.70 7.71
C PHE A 318 8.19 -12.87 8.96
N ASP A 319 7.73 -11.62 8.79
CA ASP A 319 7.14 -10.79 9.83
C ASP A 319 5.66 -10.56 9.51
N ILE A 320 4.83 -10.56 10.53
CA ILE A 320 3.38 -10.39 10.40
C ILE A 320 3.04 -8.89 10.40
N PRO A 321 2.26 -8.40 9.44
CA PRO A 321 1.91 -6.99 9.40
C PRO A 321 0.97 -6.62 10.54
N SER A 322 1.21 -5.45 11.14
CA SER A 322 0.34 -4.89 12.19
C SER A 322 -1.02 -4.39 11.69
N VAL A 323 -1.14 -4.17 10.36
CA VAL A 323 -2.40 -3.79 9.71
C VAL A 323 -2.97 -5.01 9.00
N PRO A 324 -4.14 -5.55 9.43
CA PRO A 324 -4.68 -6.79 8.85
C PRO A 324 -4.92 -6.75 7.34
N GLY A 325 -5.29 -5.58 6.78
CA GLY A 325 -5.45 -5.39 5.33
C GLY A 325 -4.18 -5.66 4.53
N ASP A 326 -3.02 -5.39 5.12
CA ASP A 326 -1.72 -5.60 4.50
C ASP A 326 -1.42 -7.08 4.28
N TYR A 327 -1.85 -7.93 5.21
CA TYR A 327 -1.75 -9.37 5.06
C TYR A 327 -2.48 -9.86 3.80
N ILE A 328 -3.69 -9.38 3.56
CA ILE A 328 -4.47 -9.72 2.36
C ILE A 328 -3.75 -9.25 1.09
N HIS A 329 -3.18 -8.05 1.10
CA HIS A 329 -2.40 -7.53 -0.02
C HIS A 329 -1.12 -8.33 -0.29
N ARG A 330 -0.48 -8.85 0.76
CA ARG A 330 0.70 -9.72 0.64
C ARG A 330 0.36 -11.06 0.02
N ILE A 331 -0.61 -11.78 0.59
CA ILE A 331 -0.97 -13.11 0.11
C ILE A 331 -1.60 -13.07 -1.28
N GLY A 332 -2.29 -11.97 -1.64
CA GLY A 332 -2.82 -11.75 -2.98
C GLY A 332 -1.76 -11.58 -4.08
N ARG A 333 -0.46 -11.78 -3.80
CA ARG A 333 0.61 -11.90 -4.82
C ARG A 333 0.70 -13.30 -5.40
N THR A 334 0.09 -14.28 -4.75
CA THR A 334 -0.09 -15.65 -5.26
C THR A 334 -1.57 -15.97 -5.49
N GLY A 335 -1.91 -17.10 -6.02
CA GLY A 335 -3.30 -17.55 -6.23
C GLY A 335 -4.06 -16.74 -7.27
N ARG A 336 -3.41 -16.27 -8.34
CA ARG A 336 -4.04 -15.47 -9.40
C ARG A 336 -4.37 -16.29 -10.63
N ALA A 337 -5.35 -15.81 -11.41
CA ALA A 337 -5.93 -16.50 -12.55
C ALA A 337 -6.46 -17.88 -12.13
N ASP A 338 -6.06 -18.95 -12.79
CA ASP A 338 -6.54 -20.31 -12.50
C ASP A 338 -5.52 -21.15 -11.69
N LYS A 339 -4.53 -20.49 -11.06
CA LYS A 339 -3.50 -21.18 -10.26
C LYS A 339 -3.78 -21.05 -8.78
N ASP A 340 -3.62 -22.16 -8.05
CA ASP A 340 -3.64 -22.16 -6.58
C ASP A 340 -2.36 -21.51 -6.04
N GLY A 341 -2.49 -20.75 -4.96
CA GLY A 341 -1.38 -20.10 -4.27
C GLY A 341 -1.13 -20.66 -2.88
N ILE A 342 0.08 -20.52 -2.38
CA ILE A 342 0.41 -20.91 -1.01
C ILE A 342 0.97 -19.70 -0.26
N ALA A 343 0.41 -19.44 0.93
CA ALA A 343 0.89 -18.43 1.87
C ALA A 343 1.33 -19.10 3.17
N ILE A 344 2.56 -18.82 3.59
CA ILE A 344 3.15 -19.35 4.82
C ILE A 344 3.47 -18.19 5.75
N SER A 345 3.05 -18.25 7.01
CA SER A 345 3.22 -17.17 7.99
C SER A 345 3.97 -17.66 9.22
N PHE A 346 4.97 -16.89 9.68
CA PHE A 346 5.77 -17.20 10.87
C PHE A 346 5.35 -16.27 12.01
N PHE A 347 4.70 -16.82 13.02
CA PHE A 347 4.20 -16.07 14.16
C PHE A 347 5.14 -16.22 15.36
N CYS A 348 5.71 -15.12 15.84
CA CYS A 348 6.31 -15.07 17.17
C CYS A 348 5.27 -14.64 18.21
N GLU A 349 5.56 -14.84 19.49
CA GLU A 349 4.64 -14.49 20.58
C GLU A 349 4.10 -13.04 20.51
N PRO A 350 4.90 -12.00 20.20
CA PRO A 350 4.38 -10.63 20.06
C PRO A 350 3.43 -10.42 18.88
N GLU A 351 3.44 -11.31 17.89
CA GLU A 351 2.65 -11.21 16.65
C GLU A 351 1.32 -11.96 16.72
N LEU A 352 1.03 -12.67 17.83
CA LEU A 352 -0.22 -13.44 17.99
C LEU A 352 -1.47 -12.54 18.02
N GLU A 353 -1.35 -11.32 18.53
CA GLU A 353 -2.43 -10.35 18.49
C GLU A 353 -2.77 -9.97 17.05
N TYR A 354 -1.77 -9.73 16.21
CA TYR A 354 -1.95 -9.45 14.78
C TYR A 354 -2.57 -10.65 14.04
N GLN A 355 -2.17 -11.88 14.39
CA GLN A 355 -2.80 -13.09 13.85
C GLN A 355 -4.31 -13.08 14.09
N MET A 356 -4.73 -12.82 15.32
CA MET A 356 -6.16 -12.79 15.69
C MET A 356 -6.92 -11.70 14.93
N GLU A 357 -6.34 -10.52 14.77
CA GLU A 357 -6.98 -9.43 14.00
C GLU A 357 -7.09 -9.78 12.51
N ILE A 358 -6.07 -10.42 11.93
CA ILE A 358 -6.07 -10.89 10.54
C ILE A 358 -7.15 -11.94 10.33
N GLU A 359 -7.23 -12.95 11.20
CA GLU A 359 -8.24 -14.01 11.13
C GLU A 359 -9.66 -13.47 11.28
N ASN A 360 -9.86 -12.49 12.18
CA ASN A 360 -11.15 -11.80 12.35
C ASN A 360 -11.56 -11.02 11.09
N LEU A 361 -10.61 -10.34 10.43
CA LEU A 361 -10.89 -9.61 9.20
C LEU A 361 -11.25 -10.56 8.06
N MET A 362 -10.52 -11.65 7.91
CA MET A 362 -10.75 -12.64 6.85
C MET A 362 -11.93 -13.56 7.14
N LYS A 363 -12.37 -13.69 8.40
CA LYS A 363 -13.31 -14.70 8.90
C LYS A 363 -12.87 -16.14 8.60
N ILE A 364 -11.56 -16.36 8.52
CA ILE A 364 -10.92 -17.63 8.24
C ILE A 364 -9.78 -17.80 9.23
N SER A 365 -9.68 -18.95 9.89
CA SER A 365 -8.53 -19.28 10.74
C SER A 365 -7.37 -19.80 9.90
N ILE A 366 -6.15 -19.39 10.24
CA ILE A 366 -4.92 -19.85 9.60
C ILE A 366 -4.49 -21.17 10.27
N PRO A 367 -4.47 -22.31 9.55
CA PRO A 367 -4.03 -23.58 10.12
C PRO A 367 -2.57 -23.49 10.59
N ILE A 368 -2.34 -23.79 11.87
CA ILE A 368 -1.00 -23.81 12.45
C ILE A 368 -0.42 -25.21 12.36
N LEU A 369 0.70 -25.32 11.67
CA LEU A 369 1.43 -26.58 11.51
C LEU A 369 2.46 -26.76 12.64
N PRO A 370 2.75 -28.00 13.04
CA PRO A 370 3.86 -28.29 13.93
C PRO A 370 5.20 -27.90 13.28
N LEU A 371 6.15 -27.46 14.08
CA LEU A 371 7.49 -27.19 13.58
C LEU A 371 8.13 -28.49 13.06
N PRO A 372 8.85 -28.45 11.92
CA PRO A 372 9.54 -29.62 11.40
C PRO A 372 10.52 -30.22 12.43
N GLU A 373 10.56 -31.55 12.55
CA GLU A 373 11.41 -32.23 13.52
C GLU A 373 12.90 -31.94 13.34
N ASN A 374 13.35 -31.72 12.12
CA ASN A 374 14.73 -31.39 11.77
C ASN A 374 15.05 -29.88 11.86
N LEU A 375 14.11 -29.05 12.35
CA LEU A 375 14.34 -27.62 12.53
C LEU A 375 15.26 -27.36 13.73
N ILE A 376 16.33 -26.62 13.47
CA ILE A 376 17.24 -26.16 14.54
C ILE A 376 16.61 -24.94 15.23
N ILE A 377 16.14 -25.14 16.46
CA ILE A 377 15.64 -24.07 17.32
C ILE A 377 16.82 -23.29 17.90
N SER A 378 16.95 -22.03 17.54
CA SER A 378 18.01 -21.16 18.04
C SER A 378 17.71 -20.71 19.48
N LYS A 379 18.75 -20.78 20.33
CA LYS A 379 18.73 -20.22 21.69
C LYS A 379 19.23 -18.75 21.71
N VAL A 380 19.74 -18.26 20.59
CA VAL A 380 20.30 -16.93 20.47
C VAL A 380 19.17 -15.96 20.16
N LEU A 381 18.91 -15.05 21.07
CA LEU A 381 17.92 -13.97 20.90
C LEU A 381 18.58 -12.71 20.33
N THR A 382 17.83 -11.95 19.57
CA THR A 382 18.21 -10.59 19.15
C THR A 382 18.23 -9.63 20.34
N GLU A 383 18.82 -8.45 20.18
CA GLU A 383 18.83 -7.43 21.24
C GLU A 383 17.40 -6.96 21.58
N ASP A 384 16.55 -6.82 20.56
CA ASP A 384 15.16 -6.40 20.75
C ASP A 384 14.34 -7.46 21.50
N GLU A 385 14.54 -8.75 21.19
CA GLU A 385 13.91 -9.88 21.91
C GLU A 385 14.38 -9.95 23.36
N LYS A 386 15.67 -9.72 23.63
CA LYS A 386 16.21 -9.65 25.00
C LYS A 386 15.58 -8.51 25.77
N ASN A 387 15.51 -7.31 25.16
CA ASN A 387 14.91 -6.14 25.79
C ASN A 387 13.42 -6.35 26.08
N ALA A 388 12.67 -7.00 25.20
CA ALA A 388 11.27 -7.35 25.42
C ALA A 388 11.10 -8.32 26.59
N LEU A 389 11.96 -9.34 26.71
CA LEU A 389 11.95 -10.26 27.86
C LEU A 389 12.29 -9.55 29.18
N PHE A 390 13.30 -8.67 29.18
CA PHE A 390 13.65 -7.91 30.38
C PHE A 390 12.51 -6.97 30.82
N SER A 391 11.78 -6.38 29.89
CA SER A 391 10.64 -5.51 30.20
C SER A 391 9.45 -6.32 30.77
N LYS A 392 9.16 -7.51 30.23
CA LYS A 392 8.13 -8.44 30.80
C LYS A 392 8.51 -8.89 32.21
N ASP A 393 9.74 -9.35 32.42
CA ASP A 393 10.25 -9.75 33.73
C ASP A 393 10.20 -8.62 34.77
N TYR A 394 10.44 -7.38 34.34
CA TYR A 394 10.34 -6.19 35.20
C TYR A 394 8.88 -5.90 35.58
N LEU A 395 7.94 -5.99 34.65
CA LEU A 395 6.51 -5.78 34.90
C LEU A 395 5.91 -6.87 35.81
N GLU A 396 6.34 -8.13 35.68
CA GLU A 396 5.91 -9.22 36.56
C GLU A 396 6.49 -9.11 37.97
N LYS A 397 7.69 -8.53 38.13
CA LYS A 397 8.35 -8.34 39.43
C LYS A 397 7.94 -7.06 40.15
N VAL A 398 7.30 -6.12 39.49
CA VAL A 398 6.74 -4.94 40.17
C VAL A 398 5.44 -5.37 40.84
N PRO A 399 5.40 -5.54 42.19
CA PRO A 399 4.15 -5.85 42.86
C PRO A 399 3.19 -4.70 42.56
N ILE A 400 2.03 -5.04 42.02
CA ILE A 400 0.93 -4.10 41.87
C ILE A 400 0.66 -3.55 43.30
N LYS A 401 1.19 -2.38 43.62
CA LYS A 401 0.75 -1.67 44.80
C LYS A 401 -0.73 -1.43 44.58
N GLU A 402 -1.55 -2.27 45.24
CA GLU A 402 -2.95 -1.90 45.43
C GLU A 402 -2.92 -0.48 45.95
N ASN A 403 -3.39 0.46 45.17
CA ASN A 403 -3.68 1.80 45.60
C ASN A 403 -4.82 1.67 46.64
N LYS A 404 -4.49 1.21 47.85
CA LYS A 404 -5.24 1.55 49.03
C LYS A 404 -5.09 3.05 49.10
N GLY A 405 -6.07 3.75 48.54
CA GLY A 405 -6.14 5.20 48.62
C GLY A 405 -5.83 5.60 50.05
N ALA A 406 -4.63 6.12 50.28
CA ALA A 406 -4.26 6.71 51.55
C ALA A 406 -5.05 8.00 51.69
N PHE A 407 -6.28 7.86 52.12
CA PHE A 407 -7.04 8.96 52.69
C PHE A 407 -6.36 9.28 54.02
N HIS A 408 -5.26 10.04 53.94
CA HIS A 408 -4.70 10.66 55.13
C HIS A 408 -5.61 11.82 55.50
N GLU A 409 -6.49 11.59 56.49
CA GLU A 409 -7.19 12.66 57.19
C GLU A 409 -6.16 13.69 57.67
N LYS A 410 -6.25 14.91 57.14
CA LYS A 410 -5.35 16.01 57.57
C LYS A 410 -5.58 16.23 59.04
N LYS A 411 -4.52 16.08 59.85
CA LYS A 411 -4.55 16.44 61.29
C LYS A 411 -5.14 17.84 61.42
N ASP A 412 -5.96 18.10 62.44
CA ASP A 412 -6.73 19.36 62.64
C ASP A 412 -5.88 20.63 62.57
N LYS A 413 -4.61 20.57 62.96
CA LYS A 413 -3.65 21.68 62.83
C LYS A 413 -3.32 22.06 61.35
N ASN A 414 -3.67 21.24 60.36
CA ASN A 414 -3.42 21.46 58.95
C ASN A 414 -4.70 21.74 58.13
N LYS A 415 -5.85 21.84 58.79
CA LYS A 415 -7.11 22.30 58.20
C LYS A 415 -7.11 23.84 58.15
N LYS A 416 -6.39 24.43 57.20
CA LYS A 416 -6.56 25.87 56.91
C LYS A 416 -7.88 26.06 56.19
N VAL A 417 -8.85 26.64 56.89
CA VAL A 417 -10.09 27.13 56.29
C VAL A 417 -9.75 28.33 55.41
N ASN A 418 -9.98 28.19 54.13
CA ASN A 418 -9.73 29.25 53.16
C ASN A 418 -10.92 30.24 53.21
N LEU A 419 -10.81 31.25 54.04
CA LEU A 419 -11.81 32.34 54.18
C LEU A 419 -11.62 33.36 53.06
N GLY A 420 -11.87 32.98 51.81
CA GLY A 420 -12.00 33.79 50.61
C GLY A 420 -11.77 35.31 50.70
N GLY A 421 -10.50 35.76 50.83
CA GLY A 421 -10.13 37.17 50.76
C GLY A 421 -9.32 37.49 49.50
N PRO A 422 -9.37 38.72 48.95
CA PRO A 422 -8.71 39.04 47.70
C PRO A 422 -7.19 38.90 47.83
N ARG A 423 -6.58 38.13 46.92
CA ARG A 423 -5.11 37.91 46.80
C ARG A 423 -4.38 39.25 46.65
N LYS A 424 -3.64 39.70 47.66
CA LYS A 424 -2.65 40.78 47.48
C LYS A 424 -1.53 40.29 46.55
N ARG A 425 -1.37 40.97 45.42
CA ARG A 425 -0.27 40.71 44.47
C ARG A 425 1.07 41.04 45.12
N ASN A 426 2.03 40.14 44.98
CA ASN A 426 3.38 40.31 45.49
C ASN A 426 4.19 41.17 44.50
N PRO A 427 4.74 42.36 44.85
CA PRO A 427 5.35 43.31 43.93
C PRO A 427 6.70 42.83 43.36
N LYS A 428 7.24 41.67 43.76
CA LYS A 428 8.52 41.13 43.31
C LYS A 428 8.58 40.56 41.88
N TYR A 429 7.46 40.52 41.15
CA TYR A 429 7.38 39.92 39.83
C TYR A 429 6.77 40.82 38.75
N GLU A 430 6.93 42.16 38.85
CA GLU A 430 6.59 43.03 37.72
C GLU A 430 7.71 43.06 36.70
N LYS A 431 7.42 42.59 35.49
CA LYS A 431 8.30 42.71 34.34
C LYS A 431 8.39 44.20 33.91
N PRO A 432 9.57 44.75 33.56
CA PRO A 432 9.67 46.15 33.15
C PRO A 432 8.94 46.40 31.84
N LYS A 433 8.13 47.45 31.78
CA LYS A 433 7.40 47.91 30.57
C LYS A 433 8.44 48.36 29.51
N ARG A 434 8.42 47.68 28.35
CA ARG A 434 9.16 48.15 27.18
C ARG A 434 8.61 49.49 26.70
N ARG A 435 9.45 50.55 26.80
CA ARG A 435 9.19 51.87 26.16
C ARG A 435 9.37 51.69 24.64
N PHE A 436 8.32 51.88 23.88
CA PHE A 436 8.42 52.18 22.45
C PHE A 436 8.90 53.63 22.31
N LYS A 437 10.03 53.86 21.64
CA LYS A 437 10.39 55.17 21.11
C LYS A 437 9.79 55.27 19.70
N ARG A 438 9.22 56.43 19.44
CA ARG A 438 8.71 56.89 18.12
C ARG A 438 9.85 56.95 17.09
#